data_af7bf6646708c6b5bdd6ff8963be3a43
#
_entry.id   af7bf6646708c6b5bdd6ff8963be3a43
#
_cell.length_a   1.000
_cell.length_b   1.000
_cell.length_c   1.000
_cell.angle_alpha   90.00
_cell.angle_beta   90.00
_cell.angle_gamma   90.00
#
_symmetry.space_group_name_H-M   'P 1'
#
loop_
_entity.id
_entity.type
_entity.pdbx_description
1 polymer ?
#
loop_
_entity_poly.entity_id
_entity_poly.type
_entity_poly.pdbx_seq_one_letter_code
_entity_poly.pdbx_strand_id
1 'polypeptide(L)'
;MALAQELYSFPASKLDSFVAQWLQPTREWKEEVLGTVRTVEQFLRQENFQGERGQPRDVRVLKVVKVGCFGNGTVLRSTTDVELVVFLSCFHSFQEEAKHHQAVLRTIQKRIYHCQDLLDLGLYNVGVTDGVPSGLIFTITTRETWEPITVTIVPAYRALGPNDPNTPLPPEVYVNMIKADGYPGSFSPSFSELQRNFVKHRPTKLKSFLRLVKHWYQQTHHPGPGRPHPQCGGRVQMGHSCSAGQPVPETGLLL
;
A
#
# COMPACT_ATOMS: atom_id res chain seq x y z
N MET A 1 22.32 -5.09 13.91
CA MET A 1 22.33 -6.32 14.76
C MET A 1 22.09 -6.07 16.26
N ALA A 2 22.31 -4.88 16.82
CA ALA A 2 22.15 -4.61 18.26
C ALA A 2 20.68 -4.56 18.76
N LEU A 3 19.71 -4.15 17.92
CA LEU A 3 18.31 -3.93 18.33
C LEU A 3 17.50 -5.19 18.64
N ALA A 4 17.89 -6.36 18.12
CA ALA A 4 17.13 -7.60 18.30
C ALA A 4 17.24 -8.15 19.74
N GLN A 5 18.40 -8.05 20.33
CA GLN A 5 18.64 -8.51 21.70
C GLN A 5 18.02 -7.58 22.76
N GLU A 6 17.83 -6.30 22.44
CA GLU A 6 17.35 -5.30 23.38
C GLU A 6 15.85 -5.46 23.72
N LEU A 7 15.01 -5.90 22.76
CA LEU A 7 13.57 -6.05 23.03
C LEU A 7 13.28 -7.12 24.11
N TYR A 8 13.97 -8.24 24.10
CA TYR A 8 13.75 -9.34 25.06
C TYR A 8 14.27 -9.02 26.45
N SER A 9 15.24 -8.14 26.57
CA SER A 9 15.79 -7.68 27.84
C SER A 9 15.09 -6.44 28.40
N PHE A 10 14.15 -5.85 27.64
CA PHE A 10 13.50 -4.60 28.01
C PHE A 10 12.34 -4.83 28.99
N PRO A 11 12.29 -4.16 30.15
CA PRO A 11 11.20 -4.31 31.10
C PRO A 11 9.86 -3.86 30.47
N ALA A 12 8.79 -4.58 30.76
CA ALA A 12 7.44 -4.28 30.25
C ALA A 12 6.99 -2.84 30.54
N SER A 13 7.37 -2.29 31.69
CA SER A 13 7.10 -0.90 32.07
C SER A 13 7.76 0.16 31.19
N LYS A 14 8.79 -0.19 30.42
CA LYS A 14 9.55 0.71 29.55
C LYS A 14 9.25 0.51 28.07
N LEU A 15 8.32 -0.38 27.70
CA LEU A 15 7.99 -0.66 26.28
C LEU A 15 7.44 0.56 25.54
N ASP A 16 6.65 1.40 26.20
CA ASP A 16 6.15 2.64 25.59
C ASP A 16 7.29 3.59 25.21
N SER A 17 8.29 3.72 26.09
CA SER A 17 9.51 4.51 25.82
C SER A 17 10.35 3.90 24.71
N PHE A 18 10.48 2.58 24.68
CA PHE A 18 11.16 1.87 23.61
C PHE A 18 10.52 2.15 22.25
N VAL A 19 9.18 2.04 22.14
CA VAL A 19 8.47 2.35 20.90
C VAL A 19 8.69 3.79 20.47
N ALA A 20 8.56 4.75 21.40
CA ALA A 20 8.71 6.16 21.09
C ALA A 20 10.13 6.52 20.61
N GLN A 21 11.14 5.92 21.23
CA GLN A 21 12.54 6.28 21.00
C GLN A 21 13.16 5.53 19.81
N TRP A 22 12.78 4.25 19.60
CA TRP A 22 13.47 3.38 18.65
C TRP A 22 12.62 2.96 17.44
N LEU A 23 11.31 2.89 17.60
CA LEU A 23 10.42 2.37 16.55
C LEU A 23 9.65 3.45 15.82
N GLN A 24 9.40 4.60 16.44
CA GLN A 24 8.71 5.69 15.75
C GLN A 24 9.68 6.44 14.82
N PRO A 25 9.24 6.78 13.60
CA PRO A 25 10.01 7.65 12.73
C PRO A 25 10.20 9.03 13.36
N THR A 26 11.31 9.68 13.06
CA THR A 26 11.59 11.06 13.50
C THR A 26 10.59 12.04 12.87
N ARG A 27 10.52 13.23 13.42
CA ARG A 27 9.67 14.29 12.90
C ARG A 27 10.17 14.75 11.53
N GLU A 28 11.48 14.93 11.42
CA GLU A 28 12.17 15.36 10.20
C GLU A 28 11.88 14.40 9.06
N TRP A 29 12.06 13.09 9.28
CA TRP A 29 11.73 12.06 8.30
C TRP A 29 10.26 12.13 7.85
N LYS A 30 9.32 12.33 8.79
CA LYS A 30 7.90 12.44 8.44
C LYS A 30 7.62 13.67 7.57
N GLU A 31 8.23 14.81 7.89
CA GLU A 31 8.05 16.05 7.13
C GLU A 31 8.61 15.90 5.72
N GLU A 32 9.75 15.25 5.56
CA GLU A 32 10.38 14.97 4.27
C GLU A 32 9.54 14.01 3.41
N VAL A 33 9.09 12.89 3.97
CA VAL A 33 8.18 11.97 3.27
C VAL A 33 6.88 12.66 2.88
N LEU A 34 6.32 13.51 3.74
CA LEU A 34 5.12 14.28 3.41
C LEU A 34 5.40 15.29 2.28
N GLY A 35 6.57 15.90 2.22
CA GLY A 35 7.02 16.74 1.11
C GLY A 35 7.04 15.97 -0.21
N THR A 36 7.73 14.84 -0.22
CA THR A 36 7.81 13.93 -1.36
C THR A 36 6.43 13.49 -1.85
N VAL A 37 5.57 13.06 -0.93
CA VAL A 37 4.19 12.65 -1.26
C VAL A 37 3.38 13.79 -1.85
N ARG A 38 3.55 15.03 -1.39
CA ARG A 38 2.88 16.19 -1.99
C ARG A 38 3.30 16.40 -3.44
N THR A 39 4.59 16.29 -3.75
CA THR A 39 5.09 16.41 -5.13
C THR A 39 4.50 15.31 -6.01
N VAL A 40 4.43 14.07 -5.53
CA VAL A 40 3.77 12.96 -6.23
C VAL A 40 2.27 13.23 -6.44
N GLU A 41 1.57 13.72 -5.42
CA GLU A 41 0.16 14.08 -5.53
C GLU A 41 -0.06 15.23 -6.54
N GLN A 42 0.82 16.21 -6.58
CA GLN A 42 0.76 17.31 -7.56
C GLN A 42 0.95 16.79 -8.99
N PHE A 43 1.98 15.97 -9.22
CA PHE A 43 2.17 15.30 -10.50
C PHE A 43 0.92 14.56 -10.95
N LEU A 44 0.35 13.72 -10.09
CA LEU A 44 -0.83 12.94 -10.42
C LEU A 44 -2.06 13.79 -10.75
N ARG A 45 -2.21 14.96 -10.14
CA ARG A 45 -3.36 15.86 -10.35
C ARG A 45 -3.21 16.79 -11.54
N GLN A 46 -1.98 17.17 -11.86
CA GLN A 46 -1.69 18.11 -12.95
C GLN A 46 -1.68 17.44 -14.31
N GLU A 47 -1.35 16.15 -14.35
CA GLU A 47 -1.27 15.38 -15.57
C GLU A 47 -2.67 14.94 -16.05
N ASN A 48 -3.04 15.36 -17.24
CA ASN A 48 -4.10 14.72 -18.02
C ASN A 48 -3.52 13.47 -18.68
N PHE A 49 -3.76 12.33 -18.07
CA PHE A 49 -3.31 11.05 -18.62
C PHE A 49 -4.15 10.67 -19.83
N GLN A 50 -3.83 11.27 -21.00
CA GLN A 50 -4.47 10.88 -22.24
C GLN A 50 -3.95 9.52 -22.68
N GLY A 51 -4.85 8.54 -22.73
CA GLY A 51 -4.55 7.20 -23.23
C GLY A 51 -4.30 7.16 -24.74
N GLU A 52 -3.50 6.20 -25.18
CA GLU A 52 -3.32 5.86 -26.60
C GLU A 52 -4.64 5.31 -27.21
N ARG A 53 -4.68 5.15 -28.55
CA ARG A 53 -5.86 4.57 -29.22
C ARG A 53 -6.30 3.24 -28.59
N GLY A 54 -7.56 3.17 -28.15
CA GLY A 54 -8.12 2.00 -27.47
C GLY A 54 -8.01 2.01 -25.93
N GLN A 55 -7.43 3.06 -25.34
CA GLN A 55 -7.38 3.28 -23.90
C GLN A 55 -8.39 4.37 -23.49
N PRO A 56 -8.71 4.48 -22.18
CA PRO A 56 -9.54 5.58 -21.69
C PRO A 56 -8.94 6.93 -22.08
N ARG A 57 -9.73 7.78 -22.75
CA ARG A 57 -9.23 9.03 -23.35
C ARG A 57 -8.99 10.16 -22.36
N ASP A 58 -9.69 10.15 -21.24
CA ASP A 58 -9.64 11.24 -20.24
C ASP A 58 -9.50 10.61 -18.85
N VAL A 59 -8.27 10.35 -18.46
CA VAL A 59 -7.95 9.76 -17.16
C VAL A 59 -7.56 10.89 -16.21
N ARG A 60 -8.49 11.26 -15.32
CA ARG A 60 -8.25 12.24 -14.25
C ARG A 60 -8.20 11.58 -12.89
N VAL A 61 -7.35 12.13 -12.04
CA VAL A 61 -7.28 11.70 -10.65
C VAL A 61 -8.41 12.34 -9.85
N LEU A 62 -9.31 11.51 -9.34
CA LEU A 62 -10.42 11.93 -8.47
C LEU A 62 -9.94 12.14 -7.04
N LYS A 63 -9.12 11.22 -6.54
CA LYS A 63 -8.61 11.25 -5.17
C LYS A 63 -7.33 10.43 -5.04
N VAL A 64 -6.41 10.90 -4.18
CA VAL A 64 -5.23 10.15 -3.75
C VAL A 64 -5.36 9.87 -2.26
N VAL A 65 -5.15 8.62 -1.87
CA VAL A 65 -5.25 8.18 -0.47
C VAL A 65 -3.95 7.52 -0.04
N LYS A 66 -3.36 8.03 1.02
CA LYS A 66 -2.21 7.39 1.69
C LYS A 66 -2.71 6.15 2.43
N VAL A 67 -2.12 5.01 2.13
CA VAL A 67 -2.53 3.72 2.69
C VAL A 67 -1.35 2.99 3.36
N GLY A 68 -1.53 1.74 3.70
CA GLY A 68 -0.50 0.94 4.34
C GLY A 68 -0.04 1.49 5.69
N CYS A 69 1.19 1.20 6.06
CA CYS A 69 1.75 1.59 7.35
C CYS A 69 1.85 3.10 7.53
N PHE A 70 2.23 3.80 6.47
CA PHE A 70 2.35 5.27 6.48
C PHE A 70 0.99 5.95 6.62
N GLY A 71 0.01 5.56 5.80
CA GLY A 71 -1.35 6.12 5.85
C GLY A 71 -2.07 5.86 7.17
N ASN A 72 -1.79 4.74 7.81
CA ASN A 72 -2.38 4.30 9.08
C ASN A 72 -1.66 4.83 10.32
N GLY A 73 -0.51 5.48 10.15
CA GLY A 73 0.30 5.99 11.25
C GLY A 73 0.93 4.88 12.10
N THR A 74 1.25 3.73 11.50
CA THR A 74 1.89 2.58 12.15
C THR A 74 3.24 2.22 11.52
N VAL A 75 3.83 3.15 10.79
CA VAL A 75 5.14 3.01 10.16
C VAL A 75 6.24 2.86 11.20
N LEU A 76 7.23 2.01 10.91
CA LEU A 76 8.44 1.85 11.71
C LEU A 76 9.53 2.79 11.20
N ARG A 77 10.46 3.14 12.08
CA ARG A 77 11.61 4.00 11.74
C ARG A 77 12.50 3.41 10.64
N SER A 78 12.56 2.08 10.55
CA SER A 78 13.30 1.36 9.51
C SER A 78 12.56 1.19 8.19
N THR A 79 11.33 1.68 8.08
CA THR A 79 10.48 1.51 6.89
C THR A 79 10.52 2.77 6.05
N THR A 80 10.86 2.61 4.77
CA THR A 80 10.93 3.71 3.79
C THR A 80 9.79 3.65 2.77
N ASP A 81 8.85 2.72 2.93
CA ASP A 81 7.78 2.47 1.95
C ASP A 81 6.57 3.38 2.17
N VAL A 82 6.09 3.97 1.09
CA VAL A 82 4.88 4.78 1.03
C VAL A 82 3.96 4.23 -0.04
N GLU A 83 2.73 3.90 0.35
CA GLU A 83 1.72 3.39 -0.57
C GLU A 83 0.62 4.42 -0.79
N LEU A 84 0.28 4.66 -2.05
CA LEU A 84 -0.76 5.58 -2.49
C LEU A 84 -1.78 4.83 -3.33
N VAL A 85 -3.05 4.90 -2.96
CA VAL A 85 -4.16 4.49 -3.82
C VAL A 85 -4.68 5.70 -4.55
N VAL A 86 -4.82 5.57 -5.87
CA VAL A 86 -5.23 6.65 -6.77
C VAL A 86 -6.56 6.27 -7.43
N PHE A 87 -7.62 6.96 -7.04
CA PHE A 87 -8.94 6.79 -7.65
C PHE A 87 -9.03 7.60 -8.93
N LEU A 88 -9.43 6.94 -10.02
CA LEU A 88 -9.42 7.49 -11.37
C LEU A 88 -10.82 7.63 -11.95
N SER A 89 -11.00 8.65 -12.80
CA SER A 89 -12.28 8.93 -13.47
C SER A 89 -12.65 7.90 -14.53
N CYS A 90 -11.67 7.17 -15.05
CA CYS A 90 -11.87 6.16 -16.10
C CYS A 90 -12.35 4.80 -15.59
N PHE A 91 -12.39 4.60 -14.28
CA PHE A 91 -12.90 3.37 -13.68
C PHE A 91 -14.30 3.61 -13.11
N HIS A 92 -15.35 3.15 -13.81
CA HIS A 92 -16.74 3.25 -13.38
C HIS A 92 -17.26 1.95 -12.76
N SER A 93 -16.46 0.88 -12.82
CA SER A 93 -16.78 -0.43 -12.28
C SER A 93 -15.50 -1.24 -12.01
N PHE A 94 -15.63 -2.34 -11.27
CA PHE A 94 -14.52 -3.29 -11.06
C PHE A 94 -14.11 -3.98 -12.36
N GLN A 95 -15.03 -4.19 -13.30
CA GLN A 95 -14.72 -4.75 -14.63
C GLN A 95 -13.85 -3.80 -15.45
N GLU A 96 -14.15 -2.50 -15.42
CA GLU A 96 -13.31 -1.51 -16.11
C GLU A 96 -11.96 -1.37 -15.46
N GLU A 97 -11.88 -1.41 -14.12
CA GLU A 97 -10.60 -1.46 -13.41
C GLU A 97 -9.79 -2.67 -13.87
N ALA A 98 -10.36 -3.88 -13.83
CA ALA A 98 -9.66 -5.09 -14.25
C ALA A 98 -9.16 -5.00 -15.70
N LYS A 99 -9.97 -4.48 -16.61
CA LYS A 99 -9.68 -4.35 -18.03
C LYS A 99 -8.56 -3.32 -18.32
N HIS A 100 -8.57 -2.20 -17.63
CA HIS A 100 -7.72 -1.05 -17.98
C HIS A 100 -6.57 -0.79 -17.00
N HIS A 101 -6.48 -1.52 -15.89
CA HIS A 101 -5.51 -1.30 -14.83
C HIS A 101 -4.07 -1.23 -15.35
N GLN A 102 -3.64 -2.23 -16.12
CA GLN A 102 -2.28 -2.30 -16.66
C GLN A 102 -1.98 -1.18 -17.67
N ALA A 103 -2.97 -0.82 -18.48
CA ALA A 103 -2.83 0.26 -19.45
C ALA A 103 -2.62 1.62 -18.75
N VAL A 104 -3.39 1.85 -17.69
CA VAL A 104 -3.25 3.06 -16.85
C VAL A 104 -1.89 3.10 -16.17
N LEU A 105 -1.42 2.00 -15.57
CA LEU A 105 -0.09 1.95 -14.96
C LEU A 105 1.02 2.32 -15.96
N ARG A 106 0.97 1.77 -17.17
CA ARG A 106 1.93 2.11 -18.23
C ARG A 106 1.87 3.59 -18.62
N THR A 107 0.67 4.16 -18.65
CA THR A 107 0.50 5.57 -18.96
C THR A 107 1.11 6.45 -17.88
N ILE A 108 0.86 6.16 -16.61
CA ILE A 108 1.48 6.88 -15.48
C ILE A 108 3.00 6.71 -15.51
N GLN A 109 3.48 5.49 -15.78
CA GLN A 109 4.92 5.19 -15.89
C GLN A 109 5.61 6.01 -16.97
N LYS A 110 5.00 6.12 -18.16
CA LYS A 110 5.55 6.94 -19.24
C LYS A 110 5.65 8.41 -18.83
N ARG A 111 4.63 8.94 -18.15
CA ARG A 111 4.56 10.34 -17.76
C ARG A 111 5.50 10.71 -16.61
N ILE A 112 5.74 9.81 -15.67
CA ILE A 112 6.61 10.06 -14.51
C ILE A 112 8.05 10.42 -14.94
N TYR A 113 8.54 9.84 -16.03
CA TYR A 113 9.87 10.14 -16.58
C TYR A 113 9.99 11.56 -17.17
N HIS A 114 8.87 12.25 -17.39
CA HIS A 114 8.84 13.62 -17.89
C HIS A 114 8.49 14.66 -16.82
N CYS A 115 8.28 14.22 -15.58
CA CYS A 115 7.99 15.11 -14.47
C CYS A 115 9.28 15.68 -13.89
N GLN A 116 9.60 16.94 -14.21
CA GLN A 116 10.83 17.60 -13.76
C GLN A 116 10.93 17.63 -12.23
N ASP A 117 9.84 17.94 -11.54
CA ASP A 117 9.82 18.01 -10.07
C ASP A 117 10.21 16.68 -9.41
N LEU A 118 9.80 15.53 -10.00
CA LEU A 118 10.18 14.21 -9.49
C LEU A 118 11.62 13.83 -9.87
N LEU A 119 12.07 14.24 -11.06
CA LEU A 119 13.47 14.05 -11.48
C LEU A 119 14.42 14.85 -10.57
N ASP A 120 14.05 16.07 -10.22
CA ASP A 120 14.82 16.93 -9.31
C ASP A 120 14.88 16.38 -7.87
N LEU A 121 13.91 15.58 -7.47
CA LEU A 121 13.92 14.83 -6.22
C LEU A 121 14.75 13.53 -6.30
N GLY A 122 15.44 13.26 -7.41
CA GLY A 122 16.27 12.07 -7.58
C GLY A 122 15.45 10.79 -7.79
N LEU A 123 14.46 10.85 -8.69
CA LEU A 123 13.66 9.70 -9.10
C LEU A 123 14.51 8.60 -9.77
N TYR A 124 14.36 7.35 -9.33
CA TYR A 124 14.98 6.19 -9.96
C TYR A 124 14.19 4.89 -9.69
N ASN A 125 14.62 3.77 -10.29
CA ASN A 125 13.99 2.44 -10.14
C ASN A 125 12.47 2.42 -10.42
N VAL A 126 12.05 3.10 -11.50
CA VAL A 126 10.63 3.11 -11.89
C VAL A 126 10.24 1.79 -12.56
N GLY A 127 9.29 1.09 -12.00
CA GLY A 127 8.83 -0.21 -12.50
C GLY A 127 7.37 -0.50 -12.13
N VAL A 128 6.83 -1.57 -12.69
CA VAL A 128 5.51 -2.10 -12.31
C VAL A 128 5.71 -3.36 -11.52
N THR A 129 5.00 -3.49 -10.39
CA THR A 129 5.09 -4.68 -9.53
C THR A 129 4.29 -5.84 -10.10
N ASP A 130 4.79 -7.07 -9.93
CA ASP A 130 4.08 -8.31 -10.30
C ASP A 130 3.01 -8.71 -9.26
N GLY A 131 2.80 -7.88 -8.25
CA GLY A 131 1.83 -8.13 -7.19
C GLY A 131 0.37 -8.08 -7.66
N VAL A 132 -0.54 -8.58 -6.83
CA VAL A 132 -1.99 -8.43 -6.99
C VAL A 132 -2.55 -7.63 -5.81
N PRO A 133 -3.03 -6.40 -6.04
CA PRO A 133 -2.98 -5.64 -7.30
C PRO A 133 -1.56 -5.21 -7.67
N SER A 134 -1.30 -5.08 -8.96
CA SER A 134 -0.05 -4.47 -9.44
C SER A 134 -0.05 -2.97 -9.20
N GLY A 135 1.12 -2.41 -8.99
CA GLY A 135 1.30 -0.98 -8.75
C GLY A 135 2.53 -0.45 -9.48
N LEU A 136 2.56 0.85 -9.69
CA LEU A 136 3.77 1.54 -10.14
C LEU A 136 4.65 1.80 -8.92
N ILE A 137 5.85 1.26 -8.93
CA ILE A 137 6.86 1.45 -7.88
C ILE A 137 8.00 2.31 -8.40
N PHE A 138 8.49 3.20 -7.58
CA PHE A 138 9.70 3.99 -7.83
C PHE A 138 10.34 4.43 -6.52
N THR A 139 11.58 4.85 -6.61
CA THR A 139 12.34 5.33 -5.45
C THR A 139 12.73 6.80 -5.67
N ILE A 140 12.68 7.56 -4.60
CA ILE A 140 13.14 8.95 -4.54
C ILE A 140 14.22 9.04 -3.47
N THR A 141 15.36 9.64 -3.79
CA THR A 141 16.41 9.90 -2.81
C THR A 141 16.27 11.33 -2.33
N THR A 142 15.96 11.50 -1.06
CA THR A 142 15.81 12.81 -0.46
C THR A 142 17.16 13.50 -0.29
N ARG A 143 17.17 14.83 -0.38
CA ARG A 143 18.41 15.61 -0.26
C ARG A 143 18.86 15.82 1.19
N GLU A 144 17.93 15.77 2.13
CA GLU A 144 18.15 16.10 3.53
C GLU A 144 18.64 14.89 4.34
N THR A 145 18.02 13.74 4.17
CA THR A 145 18.34 12.53 4.95
C THR A 145 19.12 11.50 4.15
N TRP A 146 19.20 11.62 2.83
CA TRP A 146 19.78 10.62 1.91
C TRP A 146 19.14 9.22 2.04
N GLU A 147 18.06 9.12 2.77
CA GLU A 147 17.32 7.88 2.91
C GLU A 147 16.36 7.70 1.72
N PRO A 148 16.46 6.60 0.99
CA PRO A 148 15.58 6.36 -0.16
C PRO A 148 14.14 6.16 0.33
N ILE A 149 13.19 6.84 -0.32
CA ILE A 149 11.75 6.64 -0.11
C ILE A 149 11.21 5.84 -1.29
N THR A 150 10.69 4.67 -1.02
CA THR A 150 10.01 3.85 -2.03
C THR A 150 8.54 4.19 -2.07
N VAL A 151 8.06 4.65 -3.22
CA VAL A 151 6.65 5.01 -3.43
C VAL A 151 6.00 3.98 -4.32
N THR A 152 4.85 3.46 -3.90
CA THR A 152 4.00 2.57 -4.71
C THR A 152 2.67 3.26 -4.97
N ILE A 153 2.29 3.37 -6.25
CA ILE A 153 1.01 3.93 -6.69
C ILE A 153 0.14 2.80 -7.22
N VAL A 154 -1.06 2.64 -6.66
CA VAL A 154 -2.02 1.63 -7.10
C VAL A 154 -3.28 2.34 -7.60
N PRO A 155 -3.56 2.31 -8.91
CA PRO A 155 -4.83 2.77 -9.46
C PRO A 155 -5.99 1.92 -8.98
N ALA A 156 -7.14 2.53 -8.69
CA ALA A 156 -8.32 1.80 -8.21
C ALA A 156 -9.63 2.48 -8.62
N TYR A 157 -10.68 1.67 -8.71
CA TYR A 157 -12.06 2.14 -8.82
C TYR A 157 -12.54 2.71 -7.49
N ARG A 158 -13.24 3.85 -7.52
CA ARG A 158 -13.79 4.48 -6.33
C ARG A 158 -15.13 3.85 -5.94
N ALA A 159 -15.08 2.63 -5.39
CA ALA A 159 -16.28 1.84 -5.04
C ALA A 159 -17.18 2.52 -3.98
N LEU A 160 -16.60 3.34 -3.11
CA LEU A 160 -17.32 4.10 -2.08
C LEU A 160 -18.06 5.33 -2.65
N GLY A 161 -17.75 5.74 -3.88
CA GLY A 161 -18.28 6.98 -4.45
C GLY A 161 -17.93 8.22 -3.62
N PRO A 162 -18.77 9.27 -3.67
CA PRO A 162 -18.61 10.47 -2.85
C PRO A 162 -19.06 10.30 -1.39
N ASN A 163 -19.62 9.13 -1.03
CA ASN A 163 -20.23 8.88 0.28
C ASN A 163 -19.21 8.92 1.42
N ASP A 164 -19.72 9.19 2.62
CA ASP A 164 -18.91 9.10 3.85
C ASP A 164 -18.44 7.65 4.04
N PRO A 165 -17.14 7.42 4.28
CA PRO A 165 -16.60 6.09 4.59
C PRO A 165 -17.22 5.40 5.82
N ASN A 166 -17.98 6.13 6.64
CA ASN A 166 -18.68 5.57 7.79
C ASN A 166 -20.07 4.99 7.43
N THR A 167 -20.57 5.27 6.23
CA THR A 167 -21.85 4.75 5.79
C THR A 167 -21.69 3.29 5.33
N PRO A 168 -22.52 2.34 5.82
CA PRO A 168 -22.47 0.97 5.36
C PRO A 168 -22.64 0.91 3.84
N LEU A 169 -21.79 0.14 3.18
CA LEU A 169 -21.89 -0.04 1.74
C LEU A 169 -23.08 -0.92 1.40
N PRO A 170 -23.80 -0.60 0.31
CA PRO A 170 -24.82 -1.50 -0.23
C PRO A 170 -24.21 -2.86 -0.58
N PRO A 171 -24.90 -3.98 -0.30
CA PRO A 171 -24.42 -5.33 -0.65
C PRO A 171 -24.06 -5.51 -2.12
N GLU A 172 -24.70 -4.76 -3.00
CA GLU A 172 -24.51 -4.77 -4.45
C GLU A 172 -23.07 -4.43 -4.85
N VAL A 173 -22.38 -3.60 -4.07
CA VAL A 173 -20.96 -3.26 -4.31
C VAL A 173 -20.10 -4.52 -4.23
N TYR A 174 -20.32 -5.35 -3.20
CA TYR A 174 -19.59 -6.60 -3.02
C TYR A 174 -19.98 -7.65 -4.06
N VAL A 175 -21.28 -7.72 -4.43
CA VAL A 175 -21.76 -8.60 -5.51
C VAL A 175 -21.12 -8.23 -6.84
N ASN A 176 -21.01 -6.95 -7.15
CA ASN A 176 -20.37 -6.47 -8.37
C ASN A 176 -18.87 -6.76 -8.38
N MET A 177 -18.21 -6.64 -7.24
CA MET A 177 -16.80 -7.03 -7.09
C MET A 177 -16.59 -8.53 -7.35
N ILE A 178 -17.46 -9.40 -6.81
CA ILE A 178 -17.37 -10.85 -7.00
C ILE A 178 -17.64 -11.24 -8.46
N LYS A 179 -18.54 -10.53 -9.14
CA LYS A 179 -18.88 -10.76 -10.56
C LYS A 179 -17.84 -10.20 -11.53
N ALA A 180 -16.93 -9.37 -11.07
CA ALA A 180 -15.88 -8.83 -11.94
C ALA A 180 -14.84 -9.91 -12.25
N ASP A 181 -14.40 -9.95 -13.52
CA ASP A 181 -13.30 -10.80 -13.93
C ASP A 181 -12.01 -10.33 -13.27
N GLY A 182 -11.56 -11.03 -12.25
CA GLY A 182 -10.33 -10.70 -11.54
C GLY A 182 -10.19 -11.44 -10.23
N TYR A 183 -9.01 -11.38 -9.68
CA TYR A 183 -8.76 -11.91 -8.34
C TYR A 183 -9.43 -10.98 -7.32
N PRO A 184 -10.26 -11.47 -6.38
CA PRO A 184 -10.93 -10.60 -5.40
C PRO A 184 -9.97 -9.67 -4.65
N GLY A 185 -8.73 -10.10 -4.40
CA GLY A 185 -7.68 -9.30 -3.81
C GLY A 185 -7.21 -8.11 -4.66
N SER A 186 -7.43 -8.15 -5.97
CA SER A 186 -7.08 -7.06 -6.89
C SER A 186 -7.85 -5.77 -6.59
N PHE A 187 -9.07 -5.89 -6.08
CA PHE A 187 -9.95 -4.77 -5.80
C PHE A 187 -9.87 -4.25 -4.36
N SER A 188 -8.99 -4.81 -3.54
CA SER A 188 -8.79 -4.36 -2.15
C SER A 188 -8.47 -2.85 -2.03
N PRO A 189 -7.73 -2.22 -2.96
CA PRO A 189 -7.48 -0.78 -2.92
C PRO A 189 -8.75 0.08 -3.02
N SER A 190 -9.80 -0.41 -3.69
CA SER A 190 -11.08 0.30 -3.80
C SER A 190 -11.76 0.56 -2.45
N PHE A 191 -11.39 -0.21 -1.42
CA PHE A 191 -11.88 -0.12 -0.04
C PHE A 191 -10.88 0.51 0.93
N SER A 192 -9.78 1.05 0.44
CA SER A 192 -8.68 1.58 1.26
C SER A 192 -9.10 2.74 2.18
N GLU A 193 -10.11 3.51 1.79
CA GLU A 193 -10.65 4.58 2.63
C GLU A 193 -11.34 4.03 3.89
N LEU A 194 -12.06 2.91 3.79
CA LEU A 194 -12.67 2.23 4.95
C LEU A 194 -11.60 1.73 5.92
N GLN A 195 -10.60 1.03 5.37
CA GLN A 195 -9.49 0.51 6.18
C GLN A 195 -8.75 1.63 6.90
N ARG A 196 -8.40 2.70 6.16
CA ARG A 196 -7.72 3.86 6.73
C ARG A 196 -8.56 4.53 7.80
N ASN A 197 -9.87 4.74 7.56
CA ASN A 197 -10.78 5.36 8.51
C ASN A 197 -10.88 4.52 9.78
N PHE A 198 -11.03 3.21 9.64
CA PHE A 198 -11.04 2.28 10.78
C PHE A 198 -9.78 2.43 11.65
N VAL A 199 -8.59 2.39 11.05
CA VAL A 199 -7.32 2.45 11.80
C VAL A 199 -7.04 3.86 12.35
N LYS A 200 -7.40 4.92 11.61
CA LYS A 200 -7.19 6.30 12.03
C LYS A 200 -7.78 6.59 13.41
N HIS A 201 -8.97 6.07 13.68
CA HIS A 201 -9.70 6.31 14.92
C HIS A 201 -9.31 5.37 16.07
N ARG A 202 -8.29 4.50 15.88
CA ARG A 202 -7.79 3.65 16.97
C ARG A 202 -6.88 4.44 17.91
N PRO A 203 -6.87 4.08 19.21
CA PRO A 203 -6.03 4.72 20.21
C PRO A 203 -4.54 4.67 19.83
N THR A 204 -3.80 5.71 20.17
CA THR A 204 -2.34 5.78 19.94
C THR A 204 -1.60 4.60 20.56
N LYS A 205 -2.05 4.12 21.71
CA LYS A 205 -1.48 2.97 22.39
C LYS A 205 -1.57 1.68 21.54
N LEU A 206 -2.70 1.47 20.85
CA LEU A 206 -2.85 0.35 19.92
C LEU A 206 -1.88 0.48 18.72
N LYS A 207 -1.71 1.68 18.18
CA LYS A 207 -0.74 1.93 17.09
C LYS A 207 0.70 1.68 17.54
N SER A 208 1.02 2.04 18.78
CA SER A 208 2.33 1.74 19.39
C SER A 208 2.54 0.24 19.55
N PHE A 209 1.51 -0.48 20.03
CA PHE A 209 1.54 -1.94 20.13
C PHE A 209 1.72 -2.61 18.76
N LEU A 210 1.02 -2.13 17.73
CA LEU A 210 1.20 -2.64 16.36
C LEU A 210 2.64 -2.43 15.84
N ARG A 211 3.30 -1.33 16.18
CA ARG A 211 4.72 -1.12 15.85
C ARG A 211 5.60 -2.15 16.55
N LEU A 212 5.34 -2.41 17.82
CA LEU A 212 6.09 -3.39 18.60
C LEU A 212 5.95 -4.80 18.00
N VAL A 213 4.72 -5.21 17.68
CA VAL A 213 4.45 -6.51 17.05
C VAL A 213 5.12 -6.62 15.67
N LYS A 214 5.07 -5.57 14.85
CA LYS A 214 5.75 -5.56 13.55
C LYS A 214 7.25 -5.70 13.70
N HIS A 215 7.84 -4.97 14.63
CA HIS A 215 9.26 -5.03 14.90
C HIS A 215 9.67 -6.43 15.36
N TRP A 216 8.93 -7.01 16.31
CA TRP A 216 9.14 -8.39 16.76
C TRP A 216 9.04 -9.39 15.59
N TYR A 217 8.01 -9.28 14.77
CA TYR A 217 7.80 -10.16 13.62
C TYR A 217 8.96 -10.07 12.62
N GLN A 218 9.44 -8.87 12.31
CA GLN A 218 10.58 -8.67 11.43
C GLN A 218 11.85 -9.33 11.97
N GLN A 219 12.04 -9.33 13.28
CA GLN A 219 13.21 -9.94 13.90
C GLN A 219 13.16 -11.46 13.93
N THR A 220 11.98 -12.02 14.20
CA THR A 220 11.81 -13.47 14.32
C THR A 220 11.71 -14.19 12.97
N HIS A 221 11.25 -13.49 11.94
CA HIS A 221 11.03 -14.04 10.61
C HIS A 221 12.02 -13.45 9.59
N HIS A 222 13.22 -13.10 10.02
CA HIS A 222 14.26 -12.66 9.10
C HIS A 222 14.51 -13.77 8.06
N PRO A 223 14.28 -13.50 6.77
CA PRO A 223 14.84 -14.33 5.74
C PRO A 223 16.36 -14.23 5.87
N GLY A 224 17.04 -15.37 5.96
CA GLY A 224 18.50 -15.41 5.93
C GLY A 224 19.05 -14.62 4.74
N PRO A 225 20.34 -14.30 4.70
CA PRO A 225 20.94 -13.47 3.65
C PRO A 225 20.60 -14.02 2.28
N GLY A 226 19.79 -13.29 1.51
CA GLY A 226 19.36 -13.67 0.16
C GLY A 226 17.85 -13.68 -0.12
N ARG A 227 16.97 -13.43 0.86
CA ARG A 227 15.53 -13.25 0.57
C ARG A 227 15.14 -11.76 0.60
N PRO A 228 14.34 -11.30 -0.38
CA PRO A 228 13.86 -9.93 -0.38
C PRO A 228 13.04 -9.64 0.88
N HIS A 229 13.19 -8.44 1.42
CA HIS A 229 12.39 -7.91 2.52
C HIS A 229 10.89 -8.13 2.23
N PRO A 230 10.10 -8.65 3.18
CA PRO A 230 8.66 -8.59 3.03
C PRO A 230 8.26 -7.12 2.98
N GLN A 231 7.81 -6.68 1.81
CA GLN A 231 7.24 -5.37 1.62
C GLN A 231 6.12 -5.18 2.66
N CYS A 232 6.08 -4.03 3.31
CA CYS A 232 5.04 -3.62 4.25
C CYS A 232 3.68 -3.33 3.58
N GLY A 233 3.36 -4.04 2.53
CA GLY A 233 2.00 -4.19 2.04
C GLY A 233 1.31 -5.24 2.91
N GLY A 234 0.34 -4.81 3.71
CA GLY A 234 -0.42 -5.67 4.62
C GLY A 234 -1.18 -6.78 3.90
N ARG A 235 -0.46 -7.76 3.39
CA ARG A 235 -0.99 -9.02 2.90
C ARG A 235 -0.75 -10.09 3.94
N VAL A 236 -1.80 -10.48 4.63
CA VAL A 236 -1.93 -11.85 5.08
C VAL A 236 -2.06 -12.69 3.80
N GLN A 237 -0.94 -13.19 3.26
CA GLN A 237 -0.98 -14.27 2.30
C GLN A 237 -1.44 -15.51 3.09
N MET A 238 -2.71 -15.85 2.96
CA MET A 238 -3.13 -17.23 3.14
C MET A 238 -2.49 -18.02 2.00
N GLY A 239 -1.36 -18.65 2.30
CA GLY A 239 -0.69 -19.55 1.39
C GLY A 239 -1.55 -20.77 1.14
N HIS A 240 -2.25 -20.81 0.04
CA HIS A 240 -2.69 -22.04 -0.56
C HIS A 240 -1.56 -22.53 -1.48
N SER A 241 -0.66 -23.34 -0.90
CA SER A 241 0.16 -24.25 -1.68
C SER A 241 -0.77 -25.36 -2.18
N CYS A 242 -1.32 -25.23 -3.37
CA CYS A 242 -1.86 -26.36 -4.11
C CYS A 242 -0.68 -27.21 -4.63
N SER A 243 -0.22 -28.15 -3.84
CA SER A 243 0.47 -29.32 -4.36
C SER A 243 -0.60 -30.30 -4.84
N ALA A 244 -0.54 -30.65 -6.12
CA ALA A 244 -1.38 -31.64 -6.76
C ALA A 244 -1.16 -33.02 -6.11
N GLY A 245 -2.26 -33.72 -5.86
CA GLY A 245 -2.32 -35.16 -5.83
C GLY A 245 -2.24 -35.83 -4.47
N GLN A 246 -3.42 -36.06 -3.84
CA GLN A 246 -3.83 -37.35 -3.31
C GLN A 246 -5.33 -37.31 -2.97
N PRO A 247 -6.10 -38.40 -3.22
CA PRO A 247 -7.53 -38.45 -2.98
C PRO A 247 -7.87 -38.57 -1.50
N VAL A 248 -8.85 -37.80 -1.05
CA VAL A 248 -9.42 -37.83 0.29
C VAL A 248 -10.42 -39.00 0.36
N PRO A 249 -10.38 -39.87 1.37
CA PRO A 249 -11.44 -40.83 1.61
C PRO A 249 -12.67 -40.14 2.23
N GLU A 250 -13.84 -40.48 1.68
CA GLU A 250 -15.16 -40.18 2.25
C GLU A 250 -15.34 -40.83 3.62
N THR A 251 -15.66 -40.04 4.60
CA THR A 251 -16.44 -40.39 5.79
C THR A 251 -16.95 -39.07 6.36
N GLY A 252 -18.17 -38.71 6.32
CA GLY A 252 -19.32 -39.32 6.98
C GLY A 252 -19.70 -38.47 8.17
N LEU A 253 -20.73 -37.60 8.00
CA LEU A 253 -21.81 -37.24 8.92
C LEU A 253 -21.57 -36.50 10.27
N LEU A 254 -22.39 -35.49 10.41
CA LEU A 254 -23.21 -35.07 11.56
C LEU A 254 -22.74 -33.90 12.43
N LEU A 255 -23.67 -32.95 12.36
CA LEU A 255 -24.12 -31.86 13.23
C LEU A 255 -23.51 -30.52 13.05
#